data_6708c513cc25ca6350173e435686d2cb
#
_entry.id   6708c513cc25ca6350173e435686d2cb
#
_cell.length_a   1.000
_cell.length_b   1.000
_cell.length_c   1.000
_cell.angle_alpha   90.00
_cell.angle_beta   90.00
_cell.angle_gamma   90.00
#
_symmetry.space_group_name_H-M   'P 1'
#
loop_
_entity.id
_entity.type
_entity.pdbx_description
1 polymer ?
#
loop_
_entity_poly.entity_id
_entity_poly.type
_entity_poly.pdbx_seq_one_letter_code
_entity_poly.pdbx_strand_id
1 'polypeptide(L)'
;MKNEIRSILLTALEKQEPNTDYIQGEYALSHHPECFELYVSGALIARYTFASKVLFTADWNFKKENRYLGYLLEQHGFEVHADPFLLQ
;
A
#
# COMPACT_ATOMS: atom_id res chain seq x y z
N MET A 1 9.47 -1.22 -10.21
CA MET A 1 8.23 -0.78 -9.53
C MET A 1 7.34 -1.94 -9.13
N LYS A 2 6.76 -2.66 -10.09
CA LYS A 2 5.76 -3.69 -9.76
C LYS A 2 6.31 -4.82 -8.87
N ASN A 3 7.52 -5.28 -9.15
CA ASN A 3 8.10 -6.39 -8.40
C ASN A 3 8.39 -5.99 -6.95
N GLU A 4 8.87 -4.77 -6.72
CA GLU A 4 9.19 -4.30 -5.39
C GLU A 4 7.93 -4.17 -4.53
N ILE A 5 6.89 -3.52 -5.06
CA ILE A 5 5.63 -3.33 -4.33
C ILE A 5 4.99 -4.67 -4.01
N ARG A 6 4.96 -5.57 -4.98
CA ARG A 6 4.40 -6.92 -4.79
C ARG A 6 5.17 -7.69 -3.73
N SER A 7 6.49 -7.65 -3.80
CA SER A 7 7.36 -8.39 -2.89
C SER A 7 7.19 -7.93 -1.44
N ILE A 8 7.21 -6.62 -1.20
CA ILE A 8 7.06 -6.11 0.16
C ILE A 8 5.67 -6.37 0.72
N LEU A 9 4.62 -6.27 -0.11
CA LEU A 9 3.26 -6.57 0.33
C LEU A 9 3.10 -8.05 0.68
N LEU A 10 3.59 -8.95 -0.18
CA LEU A 10 3.51 -10.39 0.09
C LEU A 10 4.25 -10.75 1.37
N THR A 11 5.40 -10.16 1.61
CA THR A 11 6.16 -10.38 2.84
C THR A 11 5.38 -9.91 4.06
N ALA A 12 4.77 -8.73 3.98
CA ALA A 12 3.96 -8.20 5.08
C ALA A 12 2.75 -9.08 5.38
N LEU A 13 2.08 -9.57 4.33
CA LEU A 13 0.90 -10.45 4.50
C LEU A 13 1.29 -11.81 5.07
N GLU A 14 2.44 -12.34 4.69
CA GLU A 14 2.94 -13.61 5.20
C GLU A 14 3.31 -13.52 6.68
N LYS A 15 4.05 -12.48 7.06
CA LYS A 15 4.54 -12.31 8.43
C LYS A 15 3.49 -11.85 9.42
N GLN A 16 2.56 -11.03 8.99
CA GLN A 16 1.48 -10.49 9.82
C GLN A 16 1.99 -9.84 11.12
N GLU A 17 3.08 -9.09 11.03
CA GLU A 17 3.71 -8.42 12.16
C GLU A 17 3.44 -6.91 12.10
N PRO A 18 2.52 -6.36 12.91
CA PRO A 18 2.31 -4.91 12.93
C PRO A 18 3.53 -4.18 13.49
N ASN A 19 3.61 -2.89 13.19
CA ASN A 19 4.73 -2.01 13.57
C ASN A 19 6.06 -2.44 12.93
N THR A 20 5.99 -2.95 11.70
CA THR A 20 7.16 -3.43 10.95
C THR A 20 7.19 -2.77 9.58
N ASP A 21 8.38 -2.40 9.14
CA ASP A 21 8.62 -1.84 7.81
C ASP A 21 9.27 -2.90 6.91
N TYR A 22 8.79 -2.99 5.67
CA TYR A 22 9.33 -3.87 4.65
C TYR A 22 9.87 -3.01 3.51
N ILE A 23 11.16 -3.12 3.23
CA ILE A 23 11.85 -2.23 2.29
C ILE A 23 12.46 -3.03 1.15
N GLN A 24 12.25 -2.54 -0.08
CA GLN A 24 12.92 -3.08 -1.26
C GLN A 24 13.15 -1.94 -2.26
N GLY A 25 14.42 -1.65 -2.54
CA GLY A 25 14.78 -0.54 -3.42
C GLY A 25 14.32 0.80 -2.83
N GLU A 26 13.62 1.58 -3.62
CA GLU A 26 13.07 2.87 -3.20
C GLU A 26 11.73 2.76 -2.48
N TYR A 27 11.15 1.56 -2.46
CA TYR A 27 9.82 1.33 -1.91
C TYR A 27 9.89 0.77 -0.51
N ALA A 28 8.98 1.23 0.33
CA ALA A 28 8.80 0.70 1.68
C ALA A 28 7.32 0.56 1.98
N LEU A 29 6.96 -0.54 2.62
CA LEU A 29 5.61 -0.74 3.12
C LEU A 29 5.68 -0.83 4.64
N SER A 30 5.00 0.10 5.32
CA SER A 30 4.91 0.09 6.78
C SER A 30 3.60 -0.56 7.18
N HIS A 31 3.69 -1.64 7.97
CA HIS A 31 2.54 -2.33 8.51
C HIS A 31 2.27 -1.79 9.92
N HIS A 32 1.15 -1.10 10.10
CA HIS A 32 0.67 -0.61 11.39
C HIS A 32 -0.52 -1.44 11.83
N PRO A 33 -0.90 -1.41 13.12
CA PRO A 33 -2.09 -2.14 13.56
C PRO A 33 -3.37 -1.77 12.82
N GLU A 34 -3.49 -0.50 12.37
CA GLU A 34 -4.70 0.00 11.72
C GLU A 34 -4.60 0.19 10.20
N CYS A 35 -3.39 0.08 9.61
CA CYS A 35 -3.22 0.38 8.19
C CYS A 35 -1.92 -0.17 7.61
N PHE A 36 -1.87 -0.18 6.26
CA PHE A 36 -0.62 -0.23 5.50
C PHE A 36 -0.30 1.16 4.95
N GLU A 37 0.97 1.54 4.98
CA GLU A 37 1.43 2.77 4.36
C GLU A 37 2.52 2.44 3.34
N LEU A 38 2.38 2.96 2.12
CA LEU A 38 3.37 2.76 1.06
C LEU A 38 4.18 4.04 0.85
N TYR A 39 5.49 3.90 0.87
CA TYR A 39 6.45 5.00 0.71
C TYR A 39 7.30 4.78 -0.52
N VAL A 40 7.68 5.88 -1.17
CA VAL A 40 8.70 5.89 -2.23
C VAL A 40 9.75 6.91 -1.84
N SER A 41 11.00 6.48 -1.72
CA SER A 41 12.13 7.34 -1.34
C SER A 41 11.83 8.19 -0.10
N GLY A 42 11.16 7.59 0.88
CA GLY A 42 10.82 8.24 2.14
C GLY A 42 9.55 9.08 2.13
N ALA A 43 8.90 9.26 0.98
CA ALA A 43 7.66 10.04 0.89
C ALA A 43 6.44 9.11 0.92
N LEU A 44 5.47 9.42 1.77
CA LEU A 44 4.22 8.67 1.83
C LEU A 44 3.44 8.89 0.54
N ILE A 45 3.07 7.80 -0.14
CA ILE A 45 2.28 7.89 -1.37
C ILE A 45 0.89 7.29 -1.23
N ALA A 46 0.69 6.34 -0.33
CA ALA A 46 -0.61 5.71 -0.13
C ALA A 46 -0.78 5.21 1.30
N ARG A 47 -2.04 5.15 1.73
CA ARG A 47 -2.41 4.51 3.00
C ARG A 47 -3.69 3.70 2.79
N TYR A 48 -3.66 2.42 3.18
CA TYR A 48 -4.85 1.59 3.21
C TYR A 48 -5.25 1.32 4.65
N THR A 49 -6.41 1.82 5.06
CA THR A 49 -6.92 1.67 6.42
C THR A 49 -7.83 0.45 6.50
N PHE A 50 -7.51 -0.48 7.41
CA PHE A 50 -8.23 -1.76 7.50
C PHE A 50 -9.69 -1.59 7.87
N ALA A 51 -9.98 -0.73 8.82
CA ALA A 51 -11.35 -0.55 9.33
C ALA A 51 -12.29 0.06 8.29
N SER A 52 -11.86 1.12 7.61
CA SER A 52 -12.67 1.81 6.60
C SER A 52 -12.55 1.16 5.22
N LYS A 53 -11.49 0.37 4.99
CA LYS A 53 -11.16 -0.26 3.71
C LYS A 53 -10.91 0.75 2.60
N VAL A 54 -10.52 1.96 2.97
CA VAL A 54 -10.24 3.04 2.02
C VAL A 54 -8.75 3.07 1.70
N LEU A 55 -8.45 3.13 0.40
CA LEU A 55 -7.10 3.37 -0.09
C LEU A 55 -6.96 4.85 -0.42
N PHE A 56 -6.25 5.56 0.43
CA PHE A 56 -6.00 7.00 0.30
C PHE A 56 -4.72 7.23 -0.52
N THR A 57 -4.79 8.17 -1.46
CA THR A 57 -3.64 8.57 -2.28
C THR A 57 -3.07 9.86 -1.71
N ALA A 58 -1.87 9.78 -1.14
CA ALA A 58 -1.20 10.94 -0.56
C ALA A 58 -0.42 11.75 -1.60
N ASP A 59 0.04 11.11 -2.68
CA ASP A 59 0.79 11.77 -3.73
C ASP A 59 0.25 11.32 -5.10
N TRP A 60 -0.34 12.28 -5.83
CA TRP A 60 -0.94 12.05 -7.14
C TRP A 60 0.07 11.63 -8.21
N ASN A 61 1.33 12.03 -8.03
CA ASN A 61 2.38 11.66 -8.99
C ASN A 61 2.62 10.15 -9.03
N PHE A 62 2.21 9.44 -8.00
CA PHE A 62 2.36 7.97 -7.90
C PHE A 62 1.03 7.24 -8.06
N LYS A 63 0.15 7.78 -8.89
CA LYS A 63 -1.17 7.21 -9.14
C LYS A 63 -1.11 5.75 -9.60
N LYS A 64 -0.15 5.41 -10.44
CA LYS A 64 -0.01 4.04 -10.95
C LYS A 64 0.37 3.07 -9.83
N GLU A 65 1.30 3.47 -8.96
CA GLU A 65 1.73 2.68 -7.82
C GLU A 65 0.58 2.48 -6.85
N ASN A 66 -0.20 3.53 -6.61
CA ASN A 66 -1.36 3.47 -5.72
C ASN A 66 -2.43 2.49 -6.25
N ARG A 67 -2.72 2.57 -7.54
CA ARG A 67 -3.68 1.66 -8.17
C ARG A 67 -3.19 0.22 -8.11
N TYR A 68 -1.90 0.02 -8.32
CA TYR A 68 -1.32 -1.32 -8.27
C TYR A 68 -1.40 -1.90 -6.87
N LEU A 69 -1.14 -1.09 -5.84
CA LEU A 69 -1.30 -1.54 -4.45
C LEU A 69 -2.74 -1.97 -4.18
N GLY A 70 -3.71 -1.17 -4.60
CA GLY A 70 -5.13 -1.52 -4.46
C GLY A 70 -5.48 -2.83 -5.14
N TYR A 71 -5.00 -3.02 -6.36
CA TYR A 71 -5.21 -4.26 -7.11
C TYR A 71 -4.64 -5.47 -6.37
N LEU A 72 -3.42 -5.36 -5.86
CA LEU A 72 -2.79 -6.44 -5.09
C LEU A 72 -3.58 -6.77 -3.82
N LEU A 73 -4.03 -5.74 -3.10
CA LEU A 73 -4.82 -5.94 -1.90
C LEU A 73 -6.12 -6.70 -2.21
N GLU A 74 -6.81 -6.32 -3.29
CA GLU A 74 -8.03 -7.02 -3.70
C GLU A 74 -7.74 -8.48 -4.06
N GLN A 75 -6.62 -8.76 -4.73
CA GLN A 75 -6.24 -10.12 -5.07
C GLN A 75 -6.01 -10.99 -3.83
N HIS A 76 -5.64 -10.38 -2.72
CA HIS A 76 -5.40 -11.10 -1.46
C HIS A 76 -6.59 -11.04 -0.51
N GLY A 77 -7.78 -10.73 -1.02
CA GLY A 77 -9.02 -10.84 -0.25
C GLY A 77 -9.42 -9.58 0.50
N PHE A 78 -8.70 -8.49 0.35
CA PHE A 78 -9.08 -7.22 0.96
C PHE A 78 -10.14 -6.52 0.13
N GLU A 79 -11.16 -5.96 0.78
CA GLU A 79 -12.08 -5.04 0.13
C GLU A 79 -11.39 -3.68 0.07
N VAL A 80 -11.42 -3.02 -1.10
CA VAL A 80 -10.72 -1.74 -1.29
C VAL A 80 -11.68 -0.72 -1.89
N HIS A 81 -11.88 0.39 -1.18
CA HIS A 81 -12.60 1.55 -1.68
C HIS A 81 -11.56 2.62 -2.01
N ALA A 82 -11.40 2.91 -3.29
CA ALA A 82 -10.40 3.87 -3.73
C ALA A 82 -10.80 5.30 -3.37
N ASP A 83 -9.78 6.10 -3.00
CA ASP A 83 -9.94 7.54 -2.84
C ASP A 83 -10.51 8.11 -4.15
N PRO A 84 -11.50 9.03 -4.08
CA PRO A 84 -12.01 9.69 -5.29
C PRO A 84 -10.95 10.29 -6.19
N PHE A 85 -9.82 10.72 -5.65
CA PHE A 85 -8.69 11.20 -6.44
C PHE A 85 -8.15 10.15 -7.42
N LEU A 86 -8.21 8.87 -7.08
CA LEU A 86 -7.74 7.82 -7.98
C LEU A 86 -8.64 7.60 -9.17
N LEU A 87 -9.88 8.04 -9.08
CA LEU A 87 -10.88 7.84 -10.13
C LEU A 87 -10.88 8.97 -11.18
N GLN A 88 -10.14 10.02 -10.95
CA GLN A 88 -10.07 11.17 -11.84
C GLN A 88 -8.98 11.05 -12.91
#